data_c17f6d4913b3e2d65e1cca65b53223d3
#
_entry.id   c17f6d4913b3e2d65e1cca65b53223d3
#
_cell.length_a   1.000
_cell.length_b   1.000
_cell.length_c   1.000
_cell.angle_alpha   90.00
_cell.angle_beta   90.00
_cell.angle_gamma   90.00
#
_symmetry.space_group_name_H-M   'P 1'
#
loop_
_entity.id
_entity.type
_entity.pdbx_description
1 polymer ?
#
loop_
_entity_poly.entity_id
_entity_poly.type
_entity_poly.pdbx_seq_one_letter_code
_entity_poly.pdbx_strand_id
1 'polypeptide(L)'
;MKRIEIYENGINIVFEITDENEAKLLHFSALPFDEAKTASYMGLKTFRPVEIQASGIDRPDERHGNKYIVTAPGWRMKFKDFRDVNNDHGRKLELVTFDEDTGLEAVSHYQFYTGTSVVRCWTTLTNKGSEVQTIEYMSSFALTGVEKEGLKKPEDKMKIWVCHNSWQRELQWQDYTLEQVGLASSAKPTEQRSSKVFACTNVGNWSAKEYIPMGVLENTEAGSVLFWQIEQNGSWHWELSDVGGHFYLQLSGPSEIESHWYKDLAPNESIESVKCAVGSVTGSFDKAMGELTKYRRKIRRRNKDNQRLAVIFNDYMNCLWGDPTAEKEFPLVDAAAEAGCEYFCICLLYTSPSPR
;
A
#
# COMPACT_ATOMS: atom_id res chain seq x y z
N MET A 1 -20.94 11.80 18.56
CA MET A 1 -20.03 10.74 18.08
C MET A 1 -20.83 9.62 17.41
N LYS A 2 -20.45 9.20 16.18
CA LYS A 2 -21.09 8.14 15.39
C LYS A 2 -20.06 7.10 15.01
N ARG A 3 -20.35 5.81 15.19
CA ARG A 3 -19.52 4.69 14.71
C ARG A 3 -20.15 4.02 13.51
N ILE A 4 -19.29 3.58 12.60
CA ILE A 4 -19.63 2.77 11.42
C ILE A 4 -18.78 1.52 11.52
N GLU A 5 -19.42 0.39 11.80
CA GLU A 5 -18.77 -0.90 11.98
C GLU A 5 -19.11 -1.80 10.81
N ILE A 6 -18.11 -2.31 10.16
CA ILE A 6 -18.20 -3.16 8.97
C ILE A 6 -17.51 -4.47 9.25
N TYR A 7 -18.21 -5.56 9.01
CA TYR A 7 -17.62 -6.90 8.96
C TYR A 7 -17.88 -7.50 7.59
N GLU A 8 -16.80 -7.81 6.88
CA GLU A 8 -16.89 -8.36 5.53
C GLU A 8 -15.68 -9.27 5.23
N ASN A 9 -15.92 -10.47 4.73
CA ASN A 9 -14.90 -11.46 4.35
C ASN A 9 -13.82 -11.73 5.42
N GLY A 10 -14.19 -11.71 6.71
CA GLY A 10 -13.29 -11.95 7.82
C GLY A 10 -12.48 -10.72 8.27
N ILE A 11 -12.76 -9.54 7.75
CA ILE A 11 -12.14 -8.28 8.15
C ILE A 11 -13.15 -7.42 8.88
N ASN A 12 -12.75 -6.87 10.04
CA ASN A 12 -13.48 -5.85 10.78
C ASN A 12 -12.87 -4.48 10.49
N ILE A 13 -13.69 -3.52 10.05
CA ILE A 13 -13.31 -2.12 9.88
C ILE A 13 -14.21 -1.28 10.76
N VAL A 14 -13.61 -0.36 11.52
CA VAL A 14 -14.36 0.58 12.37
C VAL A 14 -13.92 2.00 12.07
N PHE A 15 -14.87 2.79 11.59
CA PHE A 15 -14.73 4.23 11.48
C PHE A 15 -15.46 4.93 12.62
N GLU A 16 -14.93 6.05 13.05
CA GLU A 16 -15.56 6.94 14.01
C GLU A 16 -15.65 8.35 13.43
N ILE A 17 -16.84 8.94 13.53
CA ILE A 17 -17.06 10.35 13.25
C ILE A 17 -17.23 11.03 14.60
N THR A 18 -16.30 11.91 14.95
CA THR A 18 -16.30 12.63 16.24
C THR A 18 -17.36 13.72 16.29
N ASP A 19 -17.57 14.29 17.48
CA ASP A 19 -18.48 15.43 17.64
C ASP A 19 -17.95 16.71 16.95
N GLU A 20 -16.63 16.79 16.72
CA GLU A 20 -15.97 17.84 15.91
C GLU A 20 -16.01 17.53 14.42
N ASN A 21 -16.81 16.56 14.01
CA ASN A 21 -16.98 16.12 12.61
C ASN A 21 -15.68 15.63 11.96
N GLU A 22 -14.82 14.97 12.72
CA GLU A 22 -13.58 14.34 12.22
C GLU A 22 -13.79 12.87 11.94
N ALA A 23 -13.25 12.39 10.81
CA ALA A 23 -13.26 10.96 10.48
C ALA A 23 -11.99 10.28 11.00
N LYS A 24 -12.14 9.12 11.64
CA LYS A 24 -11.05 8.26 12.10
C LYS A 24 -11.24 6.84 11.60
N LEU A 25 -10.14 6.17 11.21
CA LEU A 25 -10.08 4.72 11.02
C LEU A 25 -9.50 4.10 12.29
N LEU A 26 -10.36 3.61 13.16
CA LEU A 26 -9.95 3.07 14.47
C LEU A 26 -9.47 1.63 14.39
N HIS A 27 -9.93 0.87 13.40
CA HIS A 27 -9.66 -0.57 13.32
C HIS A 27 -9.72 -1.07 11.87
N PHE A 28 -8.76 -1.93 11.55
CA PHE A 28 -8.73 -2.74 10.34
C PHE A 28 -8.01 -4.05 10.69
N SER A 29 -8.76 -5.10 10.97
CA SER A 29 -8.19 -6.36 11.44
C SER A 29 -9.13 -7.55 11.23
N ALA A 30 -8.56 -8.76 11.20
CA ALA A 30 -9.33 -10.00 11.33
C ALA A 30 -9.89 -10.23 12.74
N LEU A 31 -9.37 -9.51 13.74
CA LEU A 31 -9.82 -9.59 15.13
C LEU A 31 -10.97 -8.59 15.40
N PRO A 32 -11.83 -8.85 16.38
CA PRO A 32 -12.85 -7.90 16.82
C PRO A 32 -12.25 -6.58 17.32
N PHE A 33 -12.98 -5.50 17.17
CA PHE A 33 -12.61 -4.20 17.70
C PHE A 33 -12.70 -4.15 19.22
N ASP A 34 -11.69 -3.58 19.88
CA ASP A 34 -11.64 -3.31 21.30
C ASP A 34 -11.32 -1.82 21.54
N GLU A 35 -12.30 -1.07 22.01
CA GLU A 35 -12.18 0.37 22.23
C GLU A 35 -11.09 0.72 23.25
N ALA A 36 -10.92 -0.07 24.29
CA ALA A 36 -9.94 0.19 25.34
C ALA A 36 -8.49 0.23 24.82
N LYS A 37 -8.24 -0.34 23.65
CA LYS A 37 -6.92 -0.40 22.99
C LYS A 37 -6.67 0.75 22.00
N THR A 38 -7.59 1.70 21.85
CA THR A 38 -7.45 2.81 20.89
C THR A 38 -7.12 4.15 21.52
N ALA A 39 -6.91 4.21 22.84
CA ALA A 39 -6.53 5.43 23.54
C ALA A 39 -5.16 5.93 23.02
N SER A 40 -5.07 7.22 22.69
CA SER A 40 -3.86 7.85 22.17
C SER A 40 -3.62 9.21 22.81
N TYR A 41 -2.34 9.53 23.03
CA TYR A 41 -1.92 10.85 23.48
C TYR A 41 -2.30 11.96 22.49
N MET A 42 -2.23 11.68 21.19
CA MET A 42 -2.59 12.61 20.12
C MET A 42 -3.98 12.37 19.55
N GLY A 43 -4.90 11.86 20.33
CA GLY A 43 -6.20 11.33 19.92
C GLY A 43 -6.99 12.11 18.86
N LEU A 44 -6.86 13.43 18.82
CA LEU A 44 -7.54 14.27 17.81
C LEU A 44 -6.87 14.22 16.43
N LYS A 45 -5.55 14.03 16.36
CA LYS A 45 -4.75 14.10 15.12
C LYS A 45 -4.33 12.75 14.57
N THR A 46 -4.47 11.67 15.34
CA THR A 46 -4.14 10.30 14.94
C THR A 46 -5.35 9.56 14.39
N PHE A 47 -5.14 8.36 13.88
CA PHE A 47 -6.18 7.50 13.29
C PHE A 47 -6.87 8.10 12.05
N ARG A 48 -6.24 9.04 11.36
CA ARG A 48 -6.81 9.61 10.14
C ARG A 48 -6.84 8.57 9.01
N PRO A 49 -7.92 8.50 8.21
CA PRO A 49 -8.04 7.55 7.10
C PRO A 49 -7.18 7.93 5.89
N VAL A 50 -6.71 9.17 5.83
CA VAL A 50 -5.88 9.71 4.76
C VAL A 50 -4.88 10.72 5.29
N GLU A 51 -3.66 10.67 4.76
CA GLU A 51 -2.59 11.63 5.01
C GLU A 51 -2.21 12.30 3.68
N ILE A 52 -2.05 13.62 3.71
CA ILE A 52 -1.78 14.42 2.51
C ILE A 52 -0.78 15.51 2.88
N GLN A 53 0.22 15.75 2.00
CA GLN A 53 1.07 16.94 2.07
C GLN A 53 0.89 17.78 0.80
N ALA A 54 0.82 19.08 0.99
CA ALA A 54 0.75 20.05 -0.09
C ALA A 54 1.83 21.13 0.11
N SER A 55 2.39 21.63 -0.99
CA SER A 55 3.42 22.69 -0.97
C SER A 55 2.91 23.95 -0.29
N GLY A 56 3.81 24.60 0.47
CA GLY A 56 3.50 25.86 1.17
C GLY A 56 2.63 25.69 2.42
N ILE A 57 2.27 24.48 2.78
CA ILE A 57 1.53 24.15 4.00
C ILE A 57 2.48 23.50 4.99
N ASP A 58 2.28 23.79 6.29
CA ASP A 58 3.08 23.19 7.35
C ASP A 58 3.12 21.68 7.23
N ARG A 59 4.30 21.14 7.32
CA ARG A 59 4.54 19.69 7.33
C ARG A 59 3.88 19.04 8.55
N PRO A 60 3.97 17.71 8.68
CA PRO A 60 3.35 17.00 9.80
C PRO A 60 3.58 17.67 11.15
N ASP A 61 2.57 17.71 12.00
CA ASP A 61 2.67 18.16 13.39
C ASP A 61 3.51 17.17 14.25
N GLU A 62 4.40 16.45 13.58
CA GLU A 62 5.37 15.55 14.18
C GLU A 62 6.77 16.17 14.09
N ARG A 63 7.30 16.59 15.23
CA ARG A 63 8.57 17.32 15.33
C ARG A 63 9.82 16.45 15.33
N HIS A 64 9.68 15.12 15.37
CA HIS A 64 10.79 14.19 15.51
C HIS A 64 11.22 13.53 14.20
N GLY A 65 11.07 14.22 13.09
CA GLY A 65 11.52 13.78 11.76
C GLY A 65 10.43 13.85 10.68
N ASN A 66 10.82 13.55 9.47
CA ASN A 66 9.87 13.48 8.36
C ASN A 66 9.09 12.17 8.46
N LYS A 67 7.83 12.27 8.81
CA LYS A 67 6.88 11.16 8.86
C LYS A 67 5.62 11.56 8.10
N TYR A 68 5.04 10.62 7.38
CA TYR A 68 3.78 10.84 6.67
C TYR A 68 2.57 10.57 7.58
N ILE A 69 2.61 11.12 8.79
CA ILE A 69 1.55 11.03 9.80
C ILE A 69 1.27 12.39 10.40
N VAL A 70 0.01 12.66 10.75
CA VAL A 70 -0.44 13.96 11.27
C VAL A 70 -0.11 15.09 10.28
N THR A 71 -0.32 14.82 9.00
CA THR A 71 -0.07 15.78 7.92
C THR A 71 -1.06 16.93 7.94
N ALA A 72 -0.59 18.16 7.61
CA ALA A 72 -1.45 19.35 7.61
C ALA A 72 -2.23 19.45 6.35
N PRO A 73 -2.87 19.00 5.57
CA PRO A 73 -4.30 18.90 5.33
C PRO A 73 -4.94 17.66 5.97
N GLY A 74 -4.24 16.54 6.03
CA GLY A 74 -4.82 15.26 6.47
C GLY A 74 -5.53 15.36 7.83
N TRP A 75 -4.88 15.91 8.87
CA TRP A 75 -5.48 16.00 10.20
C TRP A 75 -6.60 17.06 10.32
N ARG A 76 -6.67 18.04 9.43
CA ARG A 76 -7.72 19.07 9.42
C ARG A 76 -9.00 18.60 8.73
N MET A 77 -8.92 17.57 7.89
CA MET A 77 -10.05 17.09 7.10
C MET A 77 -11.25 16.75 7.98
N LYS A 78 -12.41 17.27 7.61
CA LYS A 78 -13.70 17.00 8.23
C LYS A 78 -14.53 16.02 7.40
N PHE A 79 -15.29 15.20 8.08
CA PHE A 79 -16.22 14.27 7.44
C PHE A 79 -17.30 14.99 6.62
N LYS A 80 -17.57 14.48 5.42
CA LYS A 80 -18.64 14.95 4.54
C LYS A 80 -19.68 13.88 4.25
N ASP A 81 -19.26 12.66 3.89
CA ASP A 81 -20.16 11.60 3.47
C ASP A 81 -19.56 10.22 3.68
N PHE A 82 -20.41 9.21 3.76
CA PHE A 82 -20.02 7.81 3.76
C PHE A 82 -20.97 7.02 2.87
N ARG A 83 -20.41 6.28 1.90
CA ARG A 83 -21.16 5.46 0.96
C ARG A 83 -20.77 4.01 1.14
N ASP A 84 -21.76 3.15 1.14
CA ASP A 84 -21.64 1.70 1.28
C ASP A 84 -22.51 1.06 0.19
N VAL A 85 -21.85 0.54 -0.85
CA VAL A 85 -22.50 0.02 -2.04
C VAL A 85 -21.92 -1.32 -2.45
N ASN A 86 -22.66 -2.10 -3.21
CA ASN A 86 -22.17 -3.32 -3.83
C ASN A 86 -21.98 -3.12 -5.34
N ASN A 87 -20.92 -3.72 -5.88
CA ASN A 87 -20.64 -3.80 -7.30
C ASN A 87 -20.26 -5.24 -7.72
N ASP A 88 -19.87 -5.45 -8.98
CA ASP A 88 -19.51 -6.76 -9.52
C ASP A 88 -18.32 -7.45 -8.80
N HIS A 89 -17.51 -6.70 -8.07
CA HIS A 89 -16.39 -7.24 -7.30
C HIS A 89 -16.77 -7.61 -5.87
N GLY A 90 -17.74 -6.92 -5.30
CA GLY A 90 -18.21 -7.06 -3.91
C GLY A 90 -18.58 -5.70 -3.31
N ARG A 91 -18.55 -5.62 -1.98
CA ARG A 91 -18.86 -4.41 -1.23
C ARG A 91 -17.79 -3.34 -1.42
N LYS A 92 -18.19 -2.10 -1.60
CA LYS A 92 -17.32 -0.93 -1.70
C LYS A 92 -17.74 0.14 -0.71
N LEU A 93 -16.79 0.62 0.09
CA LEU A 93 -16.98 1.74 1.00
C LEU A 93 -16.23 2.96 0.46
N GLU A 94 -16.83 4.12 0.62
CA GLU A 94 -16.21 5.42 0.28
C GLU A 94 -16.42 6.36 1.46
N LEU A 95 -15.33 6.84 2.03
CA LEU A 95 -15.33 7.83 3.10
C LEU A 95 -14.87 9.17 2.51
N VAL A 96 -15.75 10.16 2.51
CA VAL A 96 -15.50 11.49 1.96
C VAL A 96 -15.13 12.44 3.08
N THR A 97 -13.97 13.09 2.94
CA THR A 97 -13.49 14.12 3.86
C THR A 97 -13.08 15.38 3.10
N PHE A 98 -13.06 16.53 3.78
CA PHE A 98 -12.78 17.82 3.17
C PHE A 98 -11.97 18.74 4.09
N ASP A 99 -10.94 19.37 3.56
CA ASP A 99 -10.17 20.42 4.23
C ASP A 99 -10.60 21.79 3.74
N GLU A 100 -11.18 22.60 4.63
CA GLU A 100 -11.71 23.93 4.27
C GLU A 100 -10.61 24.92 3.91
N ASP A 101 -9.42 24.78 4.51
CA ASP A 101 -8.31 25.72 4.29
C ASP A 101 -7.75 25.62 2.87
N THR A 102 -7.64 24.42 2.34
CA THR A 102 -7.08 24.16 0.99
C THR A 102 -8.14 23.95 -0.08
N GLY A 103 -9.38 23.67 0.32
CA GLY A 103 -10.43 23.23 -0.60
C GLY A 103 -10.25 21.82 -1.14
N LEU A 104 -9.39 21.00 -0.52
CA LEU A 104 -9.15 19.62 -0.93
C LEU A 104 -10.22 18.67 -0.40
N GLU A 105 -10.85 17.91 -1.29
CA GLU A 105 -11.77 16.82 -0.99
C GLU A 105 -11.05 15.48 -1.22
N ALA A 106 -11.01 14.63 -0.20
CA ALA A 106 -10.47 13.29 -0.30
C ALA A 106 -11.59 12.24 -0.19
N VAL A 107 -11.60 11.29 -1.11
CA VAL A 107 -12.43 10.09 -1.04
C VAL A 107 -11.52 8.90 -0.80
N SER A 108 -11.56 8.33 0.40
CA SER A 108 -10.88 7.09 0.73
C SER A 108 -11.74 5.91 0.33
N HIS A 109 -11.27 5.09 -0.59
CA HIS A 109 -11.98 3.94 -1.15
C HIS A 109 -11.49 2.64 -0.51
N TYR A 110 -12.44 1.75 -0.18
CA TYR A 110 -12.21 0.40 0.35
C TYR A 110 -13.05 -0.58 -0.45
N GLN A 111 -12.46 -1.26 -1.44
CA GLN A 111 -13.13 -2.24 -2.28
C GLN A 111 -12.84 -3.65 -1.79
N PHE A 112 -13.84 -4.34 -1.28
CA PHE A 112 -13.78 -5.77 -0.97
C PHE A 112 -13.93 -6.61 -2.23
N TYR A 113 -13.31 -7.77 -2.21
CA TYR A 113 -13.46 -8.79 -3.26
C TYR A 113 -14.04 -10.04 -2.63
N THR A 114 -15.25 -10.40 -3.04
CA THR A 114 -16.02 -11.53 -2.47
C THR A 114 -15.17 -12.78 -2.30
N GLY A 115 -15.13 -13.32 -1.07
CA GLY A 115 -14.39 -14.55 -0.72
C GLY A 115 -12.88 -14.39 -0.57
N THR A 116 -12.38 -13.16 -0.36
CA THR A 116 -10.98 -12.90 0.01
C THR A 116 -10.91 -11.96 1.21
N SER A 117 -9.98 -12.20 2.13
CA SER A 117 -9.69 -11.30 3.25
C SER A 117 -8.72 -10.18 2.82
N VAL A 118 -9.02 -9.52 1.69
CA VAL A 118 -8.23 -8.44 1.11
C VAL A 118 -9.17 -7.33 0.66
N VAL A 119 -8.79 -6.09 0.98
CA VAL A 119 -9.46 -4.86 0.58
C VAL A 119 -8.52 -4.06 -0.30
N ARG A 120 -8.96 -3.66 -1.47
CA ARG A 120 -8.20 -2.76 -2.33
C ARG A 120 -8.49 -1.33 -1.92
N CYS A 121 -7.46 -0.58 -1.54
CA CYS A 121 -7.56 0.77 -1.02
C CYS A 121 -6.87 1.77 -1.95
N TRP A 122 -7.45 2.95 -2.09
CA TRP A 122 -6.87 4.12 -2.74
C TRP A 122 -7.60 5.38 -2.32
N THR A 123 -7.00 6.53 -2.60
CA THR A 123 -7.59 7.84 -2.36
C THR A 123 -7.80 8.57 -3.68
N THR A 124 -8.97 9.13 -3.89
CA THR A 124 -9.21 10.15 -4.92
C THR A 124 -9.17 11.51 -4.25
N LEU A 125 -8.28 12.39 -4.68
CA LEU A 125 -8.13 13.75 -4.19
C LEU A 125 -8.60 14.72 -5.26
N THR A 126 -9.51 15.61 -4.92
CA THR A 126 -10.08 16.63 -5.82
C THR A 126 -9.87 18.01 -5.22
N ASN A 127 -9.36 18.93 -6.00
CA ASN A 127 -9.31 20.33 -5.61
C ASN A 127 -10.67 21.00 -5.88
N LYS A 128 -11.43 21.28 -4.84
CA LYS A 128 -12.71 22.00 -4.88
C LYS A 128 -12.56 23.49 -4.59
N GLY A 129 -11.33 23.94 -4.29
CA GLY A 129 -11.00 25.35 -4.06
C GLY A 129 -10.83 26.14 -5.35
N SER A 130 -10.44 27.41 -5.22
CA SER A 130 -10.22 28.35 -6.32
C SER A 130 -8.75 28.44 -6.75
N GLU A 131 -7.84 28.02 -5.91
CA GLU A 131 -6.38 28.12 -6.11
C GLU A 131 -5.79 26.76 -6.47
N VAL A 132 -4.67 26.75 -7.21
CA VAL A 132 -3.91 25.53 -7.49
C VAL A 132 -3.33 24.98 -6.18
N GLN A 133 -3.47 23.69 -5.98
CA GLN A 133 -2.85 22.98 -4.86
C GLN A 133 -1.77 22.03 -5.39
N THR A 134 -0.52 22.22 -4.98
CA THR A 134 0.58 21.34 -5.36
C THR A 134 0.71 20.21 -4.33
N ILE A 135 0.36 19.00 -4.74
CA ILE A 135 0.35 17.82 -3.88
C ILE A 135 1.72 17.15 -3.92
N GLU A 136 2.35 16.99 -2.77
CA GLU A 136 3.69 16.38 -2.60
C GLU A 136 3.62 14.94 -2.08
N TYR A 137 2.53 14.58 -1.40
CA TYR A 137 2.29 13.24 -0.86
C TYR A 137 0.78 12.99 -0.69
N MET A 138 0.37 11.76 -0.90
CA MET A 138 -0.99 11.30 -0.63
C MET A 138 -0.97 9.80 -0.32
N SER A 139 -1.50 9.41 0.85
CA SER A 139 -1.60 8.00 1.22
C SER A 139 -2.68 7.28 0.41
N SER A 140 -2.42 6.03 0.09
CA SER A 140 -3.41 5.08 -0.45
C SER A 140 -4.15 4.35 0.66
N PHE A 141 -3.48 4.19 1.80
CA PHE A 141 -3.98 3.59 3.03
C PHE A 141 -3.19 4.10 4.22
N ALA A 142 -3.88 4.42 5.30
CA ALA A 142 -3.32 4.91 6.55
C ALA A 142 -3.98 4.18 7.72
N LEU A 143 -3.20 3.57 8.61
CA LEU A 143 -3.70 2.87 9.78
C LEU A 143 -2.81 3.12 10.99
N THR A 144 -3.37 3.68 12.07
CA THR A 144 -2.72 3.83 13.37
C THR A 144 -3.19 2.72 14.32
N GLY A 145 -2.30 2.26 15.22
CA GLY A 145 -2.61 1.22 16.20
C GLY A 145 -2.49 -0.19 15.64
N VAL A 146 -1.54 -0.40 14.72
CA VAL A 146 -1.29 -1.73 14.13
C VAL A 146 -0.79 -2.77 15.13
N GLU A 147 -0.26 -2.32 16.28
CA GLU A 147 0.29 -3.13 17.36
C GLU A 147 -0.70 -3.41 18.52
N LYS A 148 -1.84 -2.77 18.53
CA LYS A 148 -2.72 -2.66 19.73
C LYS A 148 -3.27 -3.96 20.28
N GLU A 149 -3.31 -5.03 19.49
CA GLU A 149 -3.83 -6.31 19.95
C GLU A 149 -2.83 -7.07 20.84
N GLY A 150 -3.34 -7.78 21.86
CA GLY A 150 -2.54 -8.44 22.89
C GLY A 150 -2.14 -7.52 24.04
N LEU A 151 -1.44 -8.06 25.04
CA LEU A 151 -1.03 -7.36 26.27
C LEU A 151 0.46 -7.06 26.35
N LYS A 152 1.29 -7.82 25.62
CA LYS A 152 2.73 -7.61 25.59
C LYS A 152 3.09 -6.30 24.88
N LYS A 153 4.28 -5.80 25.14
CA LYS A 153 4.84 -4.67 24.41
C LYS A 153 4.97 -4.99 22.90
N PRO A 154 4.87 -3.98 22.03
CA PRO A 154 4.99 -4.18 20.58
C PRO A 154 6.26 -4.96 20.18
N GLU A 155 7.42 -4.62 20.75
CA GLU A 155 8.71 -5.29 20.47
C GLU A 155 8.74 -6.77 20.84
N ASP A 156 7.92 -7.20 21.82
CA ASP A 156 7.86 -8.59 22.29
C ASP A 156 6.88 -9.47 21.52
N LYS A 157 6.07 -8.88 20.63
CA LYS A 157 4.97 -9.58 19.93
C LYS A 157 4.91 -9.32 18.43
N MET A 158 5.49 -8.23 17.95
CA MET A 158 5.38 -7.85 16.54
C MET A 158 6.60 -8.27 15.75
N LYS A 159 6.37 -8.78 14.54
CA LYS A 159 7.39 -9.07 13.53
C LYS A 159 7.01 -8.43 12.21
N ILE A 160 7.96 -7.78 11.58
CA ILE A 160 7.82 -7.24 10.22
C ILE A 160 8.54 -8.14 9.22
N TRP A 161 7.82 -8.62 8.21
CA TRP A 161 8.37 -9.37 7.09
C TRP A 161 8.59 -8.45 5.91
N VAL A 162 9.80 -8.44 5.39
CA VAL A 162 10.22 -7.65 4.23
C VAL A 162 10.68 -8.60 3.14
N CYS A 163 10.24 -8.33 1.93
CA CYS A 163 10.66 -9.09 0.77
C CYS A 163 11.81 -8.37 0.05
N HIS A 164 13.05 -8.75 0.37
CA HIS A 164 14.22 -8.27 -0.35
C HIS A 164 14.22 -8.82 -1.76
N ASN A 165 14.72 -8.04 -2.69
CA ASN A 165 14.76 -8.41 -4.09
C ASN A 165 16.02 -7.86 -4.76
N SER A 166 16.48 -8.57 -5.76
CA SER A 166 17.54 -8.13 -6.65
C SER A 166 17.49 -9.00 -7.90
N TRP A 167 18.10 -8.56 -8.98
CA TRP A 167 18.29 -9.38 -10.15
C TRP A 167 19.05 -10.67 -9.78
N GLN A 168 18.51 -11.82 -10.13
CA GLN A 168 18.97 -13.17 -9.79
C GLN A 168 18.98 -13.49 -8.29
N ARG A 169 18.24 -12.70 -7.50
CA ARG A 169 18.03 -12.89 -6.06
C ARG A 169 16.63 -12.40 -5.69
N GLU A 170 15.63 -12.93 -6.35
CA GLU A 170 14.24 -12.52 -6.22
C GLU A 170 13.59 -13.14 -4.99
N LEU A 171 12.57 -12.45 -4.45
CA LEU A 171 11.63 -12.94 -3.44
C LEU A 171 12.30 -13.47 -2.14
N GLN A 172 13.27 -12.75 -1.61
CA GLN A 172 13.93 -13.13 -0.37
C GLN A 172 13.19 -12.55 0.84
N TRP A 173 12.24 -13.29 1.35
CA TRP A 173 11.51 -12.91 2.55
C TRP A 173 12.37 -13.10 3.81
N GLN A 174 12.39 -12.06 4.66
CA GLN A 174 13.05 -12.06 5.96
C GLN A 174 12.13 -11.41 6.99
N ASP A 175 11.98 -12.03 8.16
CA ASP A 175 11.33 -11.44 9.32
C ASP A 175 12.33 -10.70 10.21
N TYR A 176 11.86 -9.60 10.80
CA TYR A 176 12.62 -8.78 11.73
C TYR A 176 11.75 -8.44 12.94
N THR A 177 12.36 -8.36 14.13
CA THR A 177 11.72 -7.74 15.29
C THR A 177 11.67 -6.22 15.10
N LEU A 178 10.80 -5.52 15.84
CA LEU A 178 10.78 -4.05 15.79
C LEU A 178 12.11 -3.44 16.23
N GLU A 179 12.80 -4.03 17.21
CA GLU A 179 14.12 -3.57 17.65
C GLU A 179 15.18 -3.70 16.55
N GLN A 180 15.19 -4.82 15.79
CA GLN A 180 16.13 -5.02 14.69
C GLN A 180 15.99 -3.97 13.58
N VAL A 181 14.79 -3.43 13.38
CA VAL A 181 14.54 -2.32 12.43
C VAL A 181 14.62 -0.93 13.10
N GLY A 182 15.06 -0.88 14.37
CA GLY A 182 15.26 0.35 15.12
C GLY A 182 13.98 0.98 15.67
N LEU A 183 12.89 0.23 15.72
CA LEU A 183 11.63 0.63 16.33
C LEU A 183 11.49 -0.07 17.69
N ALA A 184 11.31 0.73 18.74
CA ALA A 184 11.01 0.22 20.07
C ALA A 184 10.02 1.16 20.75
N SER A 185 9.13 0.61 21.59
CA SER A 185 8.20 1.43 22.34
C SER A 185 8.92 2.24 23.41
N SER A 186 8.49 3.48 23.60
CA SER A 186 8.96 4.28 24.73
C SER A 186 8.34 3.77 26.04
N ALA A 187 9.08 3.88 27.13
CA ALA A 187 8.59 3.56 28.48
C ALA A 187 7.39 4.43 28.90
N LYS A 188 7.24 5.61 28.32
CA LYS A 188 6.16 6.55 28.59
C LYS A 188 5.35 6.81 27.33
N PRO A 189 4.04 6.51 27.30
CA PRO A 189 3.19 6.76 26.12
C PRO A 189 3.20 8.19 25.61
N THR A 190 3.34 9.17 26.52
CA THR A 190 3.42 10.59 26.19
C THR A 190 4.72 11.01 25.49
N GLU A 191 5.74 10.16 25.54
CA GLU A 191 7.07 10.42 24.97
C GLU A 191 7.35 9.50 23.76
N GLN A 192 6.39 8.67 23.35
CA GLN A 192 6.50 7.78 22.21
C GLN A 192 6.46 8.56 20.89
N ARG A 193 7.59 9.18 20.59
CA ARG A 193 7.86 9.89 19.36
C ARG A 193 9.31 9.66 19.00
N SER A 194 9.61 8.55 18.35
CA SER A 194 10.96 8.35 17.84
C SER A 194 11.16 9.16 16.56
N SER A 195 12.40 9.49 16.25
CA SER A 195 12.76 10.02 14.93
C SER A 195 12.91 8.89 13.90
N LYS A 196 12.79 7.63 14.32
CA LYS A 196 12.98 6.47 13.46
C LYS A 196 11.74 6.19 12.65
N VAL A 197 11.92 6.11 11.35
CA VAL A 197 10.98 5.52 10.41
C VAL A 197 11.62 4.27 9.82
N PHE A 198 10.91 3.15 9.83
CA PHE A 198 11.25 1.99 9.03
C PHE A 198 10.42 2.00 7.77
N ALA A 199 11.08 2.11 6.62
CA ALA A 199 10.41 2.25 5.34
C ALA A 199 11.06 1.40 4.26
N CYS A 200 10.26 0.98 3.27
CA CYS A 200 10.76 0.51 1.99
C CYS A 200 10.24 1.42 0.89
N THR A 201 11.14 1.78 0.00
CA THR A 201 10.88 2.73 -1.08
C THR A 201 11.44 2.19 -2.38
N ASN A 202 10.73 2.43 -3.46
CA ASN A 202 11.27 2.25 -4.80
C ASN A 202 11.19 3.55 -5.59
N VAL A 203 12.24 3.87 -6.31
CA VAL A 203 12.32 5.04 -7.20
C VAL A 203 12.63 4.58 -8.62
N GLY A 204 11.85 5.06 -9.58
CA GLY A 204 12.00 4.74 -10.99
C GLY A 204 11.05 3.63 -11.47
N ASN A 205 11.29 3.14 -12.67
CA ASN A 205 10.37 2.27 -13.41
C ASN A 205 10.55 0.76 -13.18
N TRP A 206 11.49 0.37 -12.34
CA TRP A 206 11.65 -1.03 -11.90
C TRP A 206 11.13 -1.17 -10.46
N SER A 207 9.85 -1.44 -10.32
CA SER A 207 9.13 -1.41 -9.04
C SER A 207 9.58 -2.47 -8.02
N ALA A 208 10.28 -3.48 -8.45
CA ALA A 208 10.81 -4.59 -7.63
C ALA A 208 12.34 -4.63 -7.63
N LYS A 209 13.01 -3.46 -7.63
CA LYS A 209 14.46 -3.37 -7.73
C LYS A 209 15.19 -3.91 -6.49
N GLU A 210 14.89 -3.37 -5.32
CA GLU A 210 15.55 -3.72 -4.05
C GLU A 210 14.60 -4.43 -3.07
N TYR A 211 13.31 -4.14 -3.22
CA TYR A 211 12.22 -4.72 -2.45
C TYR A 211 11.06 -5.03 -3.37
N ILE A 212 10.33 -6.09 -3.06
CA ILE A 212 9.00 -6.30 -3.62
C ILE A 212 8.04 -5.33 -2.92
N PRO A 213 7.09 -4.68 -3.64
CA PRO A 213 6.15 -3.71 -3.07
C PRO A 213 5.12 -4.35 -2.12
N MET A 214 5.59 -5.09 -1.14
CA MET A 214 4.80 -5.87 -0.20
C MET A 214 5.42 -5.83 1.20
N GLY A 215 4.60 -6.12 2.20
CA GLY A 215 5.05 -6.36 3.56
C GLY A 215 4.00 -7.11 4.36
N VAL A 216 4.44 -7.68 5.49
CA VAL A 216 3.57 -8.41 6.41
C VAL A 216 3.95 -8.04 7.84
N LEU A 217 2.98 -7.64 8.62
CA LEU A 217 3.13 -7.35 10.04
C LEU A 217 2.39 -8.41 10.84
N GLU A 218 3.13 -9.27 11.52
CA GLU A 218 2.62 -10.38 12.31
C GLU A 218 2.56 -10.00 13.79
N ASN A 219 1.44 -10.23 14.43
CA ASN A 219 1.28 -10.16 15.88
C ASN A 219 1.22 -11.58 16.43
N THR A 220 2.35 -12.04 16.96
CA THR A 220 2.53 -13.42 17.42
C THR A 220 1.74 -13.75 18.69
N GLU A 221 1.41 -12.76 19.51
CA GLU A 221 0.58 -12.94 20.71
C GLU A 221 -0.90 -13.07 20.36
N ALA A 222 -1.39 -12.20 19.50
CA ALA A 222 -2.79 -12.19 19.09
C ALA A 222 -3.11 -13.20 17.98
N GLY A 223 -2.09 -13.79 17.34
CA GLY A 223 -2.25 -14.69 16.22
C GLY A 223 -2.89 -14.04 15.01
N SER A 224 -2.61 -12.76 14.78
CA SER A 224 -3.14 -11.98 13.66
C SER A 224 -2.04 -11.44 12.76
N VAL A 225 -2.37 -11.32 11.48
CA VAL A 225 -1.43 -10.86 10.46
C VAL A 225 -2.10 -9.77 9.64
N LEU A 226 -1.47 -8.59 9.59
CA LEU A 226 -1.76 -7.51 8.65
C LEU A 226 -0.78 -7.61 7.49
N PHE A 227 -1.25 -7.54 6.25
CA PHE A 227 -0.38 -7.66 5.09
C PHE A 227 -0.83 -6.73 3.96
N TRP A 228 0.12 -6.36 3.10
CA TRP A 228 -0.17 -5.42 2.02
C TRP A 228 0.65 -5.69 0.76
N GLN A 229 0.14 -5.14 -0.35
CA GLN A 229 0.78 -5.08 -1.64
C GLN A 229 0.47 -3.72 -2.26
N ILE A 230 1.48 -2.99 -2.74
CA ILE A 230 1.29 -1.75 -3.52
C ILE A 230 1.27 -2.13 -5.01
N GLU A 231 0.23 -1.69 -5.72
CA GLU A 231 -0.02 -2.08 -7.12
C GLU A 231 0.46 -0.99 -8.07
N GLN A 232 1.79 -0.84 -8.13
CA GLN A 232 2.45 0.17 -8.94
C GLN A 232 3.69 -0.41 -9.63
N ASN A 233 3.91 -0.07 -10.90
CA ASN A 233 5.12 -0.46 -11.67
C ASN A 233 6.20 0.62 -11.67
N GLY A 234 6.00 1.71 -10.97
CA GLY A 234 6.96 2.80 -10.81
C GLY A 234 7.37 2.98 -9.36
N SER A 235 7.49 4.24 -8.96
CA SER A 235 7.85 4.61 -7.59
C SER A 235 6.71 4.35 -6.61
N TRP A 236 7.06 3.87 -5.43
CA TRP A 236 6.14 3.61 -4.32
C TRP A 236 6.88 3.71 -3.00
N HIS A 237 6.11 3.89 -1.93
CA HIS A 237 6.63 3.99 -0.57
C HIS A 237 5.67 3.34 0.43
N TRP A 238 6.22 2.69 1.45
CA TRP A 238 5.49 2.39 2.67
C TRP A 238 6.38 2.62 3.88
N GLU A 239 5.76 3.03 4.98
CA GLU A 239 6.48 3.28 6.23
C GLU A 239 5.73 2.73 7.44
N LEU A 240 6.51 2.28 8.42
CA LEU A 240 6.09 1.88 9.76
C LEU A 240 6.86 2.72 10.78
N SER A 241 6.16 3.40 11.66
CA SER A 241 6.76 4.19 12.73
C SER A 241 5.76 4.38 13.88
N ASP A 242 6.11 5.23 14.85
CA ASP A 242 5.28 5.52 16.02
C ASP A 242 4.71 6.94 16.00
N VAL A 243 3.53 7.09 16.59
CA VAL A 243 2.86 8.37 16.83
C VAL A 243 1.92 8.26 18.05
N GLY A 244 2.05 9.18 19.00
CA GLY A 244 1.09 9.31 20.10
C GLY A 244 0.80 8.04 20.90
N GLY A 245 1.79 7.20 21.09
CA GLY A 245 1.66 5.96 21.83
C GLY A 245 1.26 4.73 21.02
N HIS A 246 1.14 4.87 19.69
CA HIS A 246 0.81 3.79 18.77
C HIS A 246 1.81 3.69 17.63
N PHE A 247 1.90 2.52 17.01
CA PHE A 247 2.54 2.36 15.71
C PHE A 247 1.52 2.59 14.60
N TYR A 248 2.00 3.13 13.47
CA TYR A 248 1.18 3.33 12.28
C TYR A 248 1.84 2.71 11.04
N LEU A 249 1.01 2.36 10.08
CA LEU A 249 1.39 1.94 8.73
C LEU A 249 0.83 2.93 7.72
N GLN A 250 1.69 3.42 6.81
CA GLN A 250 1.30 4.24 5.65
C GLN A 250 1.72 3.54 4.36
N LEU A 251 0.82 3.52 3.39
CA LEU A 251 1.09 3.00 2.05
C LEU A 251 0.82 4.10 1.03
N SER A 252 1.71 4.31 0.10
CA SER A 252 1.59 5.38 -0.91
C SER A 252 2.25 5.03 -2.25
N GLY A 253 2.03 5.89 -3.22
CA GLY A 253 2.78 5.97 -4.46
C GLY A 253 4.05 6.80 -4.31
N PRO A 254 4.45 7.50 -5.38
CA PRO A 254 5.57 8.43 -5.34
C PRO A 254 5.25 9.64 -4.43
N SER A 255 6.31 10.27 -3.93
CA SER A 255 6.25 11.46 -3.12
C SER A 255 7.36 12.44 -3.52
N GLU A 256 7.30 13.65 -3.01
CA GLU A 256 8.34 14.65 -3.31
C GLU A 256 9.67 14.24 -2.67
N ILE A 257 9.66 13.84 -1.40
CA ILE A 257 10.88 13.54 -0.64
C ILE A 257 11.64 12.34 -1.24
N GLU A 258 10.96 11.23 -1.53
CA GLU A 258 11.59 9.99 -1.95
C GLU A 258 11.89 9.96 -3.45
N SER A 259 11.05 10.59 -4.28
CA SER A 259 11.11 10.43 -5.74
C SER A 259 10.98 11.73 -6.53
N HIS A 260 11.05 12.90 -5.87
CA HIS A 260 10.86 14.22 -6.47
C HIS A 260 9.54 14.34 -7.25
N TRP A 261 8.51 13.65 -6.77
CA TRP A 261 7.20 13.68 -7.40
C TRP A 261 6.30 14.71 -6.73
N TYR A 262 5.69 15.54 -7.52
CA TYR A 262 4.58 16.39 -7.11
C TYR A 262 3.56 16.50 -8.25
N LYS A 263 2.37 16.95 -7.92
CA LYS A 263 1.30 17.20 -8.90
C LYS A 263 0.58 18.50 -8.57
N ASP A 264 0.64 19.45 -9.48
CA ASP A 264 -0.23 20.63 -9.45
C ASP A 264 -1.64 20.20 -9.80
N LEU A 265 -2.57 20.51 -8.90
CA LEU A 265 -3.97 20.18 -9.02
C LEU A 265 -4.78 21.48 -9.19
N ALA A 266 -5.20 21.76 -10.41
CA ALA A 266 -6.00 22.92 -10.73
C ALA A 266 -7.41 22.82 -10.10
N PRO A 267 -8.15 23.93 -9.95
CA PRO A 267 -9.53 23.90 -9.49
C PRO A 267 -10.39 22.90 -10.28
N ASN A 268 -11.10 22.04 -9.57
CA ASN A 268 -11.90 20.91 -10.08
C ASN A 268 -11.11 19.75 -10.73
N GLU A 269 -9.79 19.79 -10.72
CA GLU A 269 -8.97 18.65 -11.13
C GLU A 269 -8.93 17.59 -10.02
N SER A 270 -8.83 16.32 -10.43
CA SER A 270 -8.72 15.18 -9.51
C SER A 270 -7.51 14.30 -9.84
N ILE A 271 -6.95 13.67 -8.82
CA ILE A 271 -5.92 12.65 -8.94
C ILE A 271 -6.27 11.44 -8.09
N GLU A 272 -5.92 10.24 -8.54
CA GLU A 272 -5.96 9.03 -7.73
C GLU A 272 -4.56 8.65 -7.21
N SER A 273 -4.48 8.22 -5.95
CA SER A 273 -3.27 7.57 -5.44
C SER A 273 -3.05 6.22 -6.14
N VAL A 274 -1.86 5.67 -6.03
CA VAL A 274 -1.63 4.28 -6.44
C VAL A 274 -2.56 3.36 -5.65
N LYS A 275 -2.99 2.25 -6.24
CA LYS A 275 -3.84 1.29 -5.53
C LYS A 275 -2.98 0.36 -4.68
N CYS A 276 -3.49 0.01 -3.51
CA CYS A 276 -2.86 -1.00 -2.67
C CYS A 276 -3.90 -2.03 -2.22
N ALA A 277 -3.47 -3.28 -2.10
CA ALA A 277 -4.25 -4.34 -1.50
C ALA A 277 -3.80 -4.50 -0.05
N VAL A 278 -4.72 -4.40 0.90
CA VAL A 278 -4.46 -4.57 2.33
C VAL A 278 -5.36 -5.68 2.85
N GLY A 279 -4.82 -6.60 3.60
CA GLY A 279 -5.59 -7.70 4.16
C GLY A 279 -5.23 -7.98 5.61
N SER A 280 -6.12 -8.66 6.31
CA SER A 280 -5.87 -9.17 7.64
C SER A 280 -6.47 -10.55 7.80
N VAL A 281 -5.70 -11.44 8.45
CA VAL A 281 -6.13 -12.81 8.75
C VAL A 281 -5.71 -13.21 10.16
N THR A 282 -6.41 -14.15 10.74
CA THR A 282 -5.90 -14.92 11.88
C THR A 282 -5.06 -16.08 11.35
N GLY A 283 -3.87 -16.27 11.92
CA GLY A 283 -2.94 -17.35 11.52
C GLY A 283 -1.52 -16.86 11.32
N SER A 284 -0.92 -17.22 10.20
CA SER A 284 0.50 -17.02 9.91
C SER A 284 0.75 -16.27 8.60
N PHE A 285 2.03 -16.00 8.32
CA PHE A 285 2.52 -15.50 7.04
C PHE A 285 1.97 -16.29 5.83
N ASP A 286 2.00 -17.63 5.88
CA ASP A 286 1.51 -18.47 4.77
C ASP A 286 0.02 -18.24 4.49
N LYS A 287 -0.78 -18.04 5.53
CA LYS A 287 -2.20 -17.73 5.39
C LYS A 287 -2.40 -16.39 4.67
N ALA A 288 -1.62 -15.38 5.04
CA ALA A 288 -1.65 -14.06 4.40
C ALA A 288 -1.28 -14.15 2.91
N MET A 289 -0.21 -14.89 2.57
CA MET A 289 0.20 -15.10 1.17
C MET A 289 -0.85 -15.88 0.38
N GLY A 290 -1.54 -16.82 1.02
CA GLY A 290 -2.67 -17.54 0.44
C GLY A 290 -3.83 -16.61 0.06
N GLU A 291 -4.19 -15.67 0.93
CA GLU A 291 -5.25 -14.68 0.66
C GLU A 291 -4.85 -13.68 -0.44
N LEU A 292 -3.60 -13.19 -0.46
CA LEU A 292 -3.10 -12.37 -1.59
C LEU A 292 -3.15 -13.14 -2.91
N THR A 293 -2.83 -14.42 -2.91
CA THR A 293 -2.90 -15.26 -4.10
C THR A 293 -4.35 -15.40 -4.62
N LYS A 294 -5.31 -15.61 -3.72
CA LYS A 294 -6.74 -15.63 -4.09
C LYS A 294 -7.18 -14.28 -4.67
N TYR A 295 -6.80 -13.18 -4.02
CA TYR A 295 -7.08 -11.83 -4.48
C TYR A 295 -6.50 -11.57 -5.88
N ARG A 296 -5.21 -11.86 -6.12
CA ARG A 296 -4.55 -11.69 -7.41
C ARG A 296 -5.24 -12.45 -8.53
N ARG A 297 -5.75 -13.66 -8.25
CA ARG A 297 -6.53 -14.45 -9.22
C ARG A 297 -7.86 -13.78 -9.57
N LYS A 298 -8.48 -13.04 -8.63
CA LYS A 298 -9.74 -12.32 -8.87
C LYS A 298 -9.56 -11.05 -9.70
N ILE A 299 -8.51 -10.27 -9.43
CA ILE A 299 -8.26 -9.01 -10.12
C ILE A 299 -7.56 -9.19 -11.47
N ARG A 300 -6.97 -10.35 -11.72
CA ARG A 300 -6.22 -10.62 -12.96
C ARG A 300 -7.15 -10.48 -14.17
N ARG A 301 -6.73 -9.63 -15.12
CA ARG A 301 -7.45 -9.47 -16.39
C ARG A 301 -7.49 -10.79 -17.15
N ARG A 302 -8.68 -11.21 -17.54
CA ARG A 302 -8.86 -12.41 -18.37
C ARG A 302 -8.34 -12.12 -19.77
N ASN A 303 -7.56 -13.05 -20.32
CA ASN A 303 -7.13 -13.07 -21.71
C ASN A 303 -6.94 -14.51 -22.18
N LYS A 304 -6.75 -14.69 -23.48
CA LYS A 304 -6.58 -16.03 -24.09
C LYS A 304 -5.31 -16.72 -23.61
N ASP A 305 -4.22 -15.99 -23.44
CA ASP A 305 -2.92 -16.55 -23.05
C ASP A 305 -2.97 -17.12 -21.63
N ASN A 306 -3.71 -16.46 -20.71
CA ASN A 306 -3.94 -16.97 -19.36
C ASN A 306 -4.78 -18.27 -19.31
N GLN A 307 -5.52 -18.57 -20.37
CA GLN A 307 -6.31 -19.80 -20.50
C GLN A 307 -5.53 -20.90 -21.20
N ARG A 308 -4.79 -20.54 -22.25
CA ARG A 308 -4.09 -21.48 -23.13
C ARG A 308 -2.73 -21.92 -22.56
N LEU A 309 -2.01 -21.01 -21.88
CA LEU A 309 -0.67 -21.27 -21.35
C LEU A 309 0.29 -21.76 -22.41
N ALA A 310 0.40 -21.01 -23.50
CA ALA A 310 1.19 -21.38 -24.66
C ALA A 310 2.69 -21.56 -24.33
N VAL A 311 3.33 -22.51 -25.02
CA VAL A 311 4.77 -22.75 -24.91
C VAL A 311 5.51 -21.72 -25.75
N ILE A 312 6.47 -21.00 -25.15
CA ILE A 312 7.24 -19.93 -25.82
C ILE A 312 8.71 -20.31 -25.82
N PHE A 313 9.35 -20.29 -26.99
CA PHE A 313 10.80 -20.30 -27.11
C PHE A 313 11.35 -18.88 -26.99
N ASN A 314 12.44 -18.70 -26.25
CA ASN A 314 13.14 -17.42 -26.14
C ASN A 314 14.59 -17.58 -26.56
N ASP A 315 15.04 -16.76 -27.52
CA ASP A 315 16.35 -16.85 -28.17
C ASP A 315 17.51 -16.23 -27.38
N TYR A 316 17.23 -15.49 -26.28
CA TYR A 316 18.26 -14.67 -25.63
C TYR A 316 19.19 -15.45 -24.72
N MET A 317 18.71 -15.84 -23.54
CA MET A 317 19.53 -16.48 -22.51
C MET A 317 19.96 -17.87 -22.91
N ASN A 318 21.26 -18.16 -22.81
CA ASN A 318 21.87 -19.44 -23.20
C ASN A 318 21.72 -19.80 -24.69
N CYS A 319 21.43 -18.81 -25.54
CA CYS A 319 21.29 -18.97 -26.98
C CYS A 319 22.04 -17.85 -27.71
N LEU A 320 21.38 -16.82 -28.23
CA LEU A 320 22.00 -15.82 -29.12
C LEU A 320 22.53 -14.56 -28.41
N TRP A 321 22.17 -14.34 -27.14
CA TRP A 321 22.65 -13.21 -26.33
C TRP A 321 22.47 -11.82 -26.95
N GLY A 322 21.40 -11.62 -27.74
CA GLY A 322 21.08 -10.34 -28.38
C GLY A 322 21.79 -10.10 -29.73
N ASP A 323 22.26 -11.17 -30.36
CA ASP A 323 22.77 -11.15 -31.73
C ASP A 323 21.90 -12.00 -32.71
N PRO A 324 20.62 -11.63 -32.87
CA PRO A 324 19.65 -12.35 -33.69
C PRO A 324 19.85 -11.93 -35.16
N THR A 325 20.48 -12.79 -35.93
CA THR A 325 20.57 -12.67 -37.42
C THR A 325 19.63 -13.70 -38.02
N ALA A 326 19.12 -13.43 -39.24
CA ALA A 326 18.23 -14.35 -39.92
C ALA A 326 18.85 -15.75 -40.08
N GLU A 327 20.19 -15.80 -40.34
CA GLU A 327 20.94 -17.05 -40.46
C GLU A 327 20.91 -17.89 -39.18
N LYS A 328 20.95 -17.24 -38.01
CA LYS A 328 20.90 -17.90 -36.70
C LYS A 328 19.47 -18.20 -36.24
N GLU A 329 18.54 -17.31 -36.55
CA GLU A 329 17.15 -17.41 -36.08
C GLU A 329 16.36 -18.46 -36.83
N PHE A 330 16.46 -18.58 -38.17
CA PHE A 330 15.64 -19.52 -38.93
C PHE A 330 15.80 -20.97 -38.46
N PRO A 331 17.00 -21.51 -38.22
CA PRO A 331 17.14 -22.87 -37.69
C PRO A 331 16.53 -23.04 -36.28
N LEU A 332 16.55 -21.96 -35.44
CA LEU A 332 15.95 -22.00 -34.12
C LEU A 332 14.41 -21.95 -34.18
N VAL A 333 13.86 -21.19 -35.12
CA VAL A 333 12.39 -21.17 -35.34
C VAL A 333 11.90 -22.54 -35.78
N ASP A 334 12.61 -23.19 -36.73
CA ASP A 334 12.27 -24.54 -37.19
C ASP A 334 12.35 -25.55 -36.05
N ALA A 335 13.43 -25.53 -35.27
CA ALA A 335 13.59 -26.41 -34.10
C ALA A 335 12.57 -26.16 -33.03
N ALA A 336 12.21 -24.91 -32.74
CA ALA A 336 11.16 -24.56 -31.79
C ALA A 336 9.79 -25.05 -32.26
N ALA A 337 9.48 -24.93 -33.54
CA ALA A 337 8.24 -25.45 -34.13
C ALA A 337 8.18 -26.98 -34.04
N GLU A 338 9.28 -27.68 -34.37
CA GLU A 338 9.37 -29.14 -34.24
C GLU A 338 9.20 -29.59 -32.77
N ALA A 339 9.75 -28.82 -31.81
CA ALA A 339 9.57 -29.07 -30.38
C ALA A 339 8.16 -28.75 -29.86
N GLY A 340 7.28 -28.19 -30.70
CA GLY A 340 5.90 -27.86 -30.34
C GLY A 340 5.72 -26.51 -29.63
N CYS A 341 6.67 -25.62 -29.77
CA CYS A 341 6.50 -24.23 -29.29
C CYS A 341 5.46 -23.51 -30.16
N GLU A 342 4.63 -22.70 -29.50
CA GLU A 342 3.53 -21.98 -30.16
C GLU A 342 3.89 -20.53 -30.46
N TYR A 343 4.86 -19.99 -29.73
CA TYR A 343 5.42 -18.65 -29.94
C TYR A 343 6.94 -18.70 -29.95
N PHE A 344 7.53 -17.81 -30.74
CA PHE A 344 8.96 -17.54 -30.76
C PHE A 344 9.19 -16.10 -30.32
N CYS A 345 10.02 -15.87 -29.30
CA CYS A 345 10.37 -14.54 -28.78
C CYS A 345 11.78 -14.18 -29.14
N ILE A 346 11.93 -13.23 -30.07
CA ILE A 346 13.23 -12.56 -30.32
C ILE A 346 13.40 -11.53 -29.22
N CYS A 347 14.30 -11.83 -28.27
CA CYS A 347 14.48 -11.04 -27.06
C CYS A 347 15.76 -10.20 -27.16
N LEU A 348 15.69 -8.93 -26.71
CA LEU A 348 16.81 -7.99 -26.65
C LEU A 348 17.55 -7.79 -27.99
N LEU A 349 16.94 -7.02 -28.89
CA LEU A 349 17.57 -6.53 -30.11
C LEU A 349 18.37 -5.25 -29.82
N TYR A 350 19.71 -5.36 -29.75
CA TYR A 350 20.56 -4.20 -29.51
C TYR A 350 20.67 -3.27 -30.72
N THR A 351 20.43 -3.77 -31.93
CA THR A 351 20.61 -3.06 -33.20
C THR A 351 19.34 -2.98 -34.04
N SER A 352 18.16 -3.01 -33.44
CA SER A 352 16.89 -2.91 -34.16
C SER A 352 16.75 -1.57 -34.88
N PRO A 353 16.47 -1.55 -36.19
CA PRO A 353 16.21 -0.32 -36.94
C PRO A 353 14.81 0.26 -36.66
N SER A 354 13.97 -0.44 -35.94
CA SER A 354 12.63 0.04 -35.57
C SER A 354 12.70 1.06 -34.43
N PRO A 355 12.00 2.18 -34.55
CA PRO A 355 11.84 3.10 -33.43
C PRO A 355 11.10 2.39 -32.30
N ARG A 356 11.58 2.58 -31.07
CA ARG A 356 10.97 2.06 -29.83
C ARG A 356 9.90 3.01 -29.34
#